data_1d489dce5e41507dcc2d28a323bf46bb
#
_entry.id   1d489dce5e41507dcc2d28a323bf46bb
#
_cell.length_a   1.000
_cell.length_b   1.000
_cell.length_c   1.000
_cell.angle_alpha   90.00
_cell.angle_beta   90.00
_cell.angle_gamma   90.00
#
_symmetry.space_group_name_H-M   'P 1'
#
loop_
_entity.id
_entity.type
_entity.pdbx_description
1 polymer ?
#
loop_
_entity_poly.entity_id
_entity_poly.type
_entity_poly.pdbx_seq_one_letter_code
_entity_poly.pdbx_strand_id
1 'polypeptide(L)'
;MGVLKRMNWALTLLLIFGSTLLVSAQEDKKIYAQKLLDETLAKHKDVVIMAMHVTPPGKTENVIIASNIGRIGKKADEDDIRVIETGKPNLEVNKKGDHFEVELVLQDQSGKTIGAVGIVFMYEKGKEAEFQKRAEQVRDEMRQKTPTIAKLFEPD
;
A
#
# COMPACT_ATOMS: atom_id res chain seq x y z
N MET A 1 26.17 67.11 53.21
CA MET A 1 24.94 67.19 52.42
C MET A 1 25.09 66.29 51.20
N GLY A 2 24.58 65.09 51.31
CA GLY A 2 24.71 64.09 50.29
C GLY A 2 23.33 63.67 49.80
N VAL A 3 23.07 63.87 48.52
CA VAL A 3 21.80 63.53 47.88
C VAL A 3 21.86 62.03 47.43
N LEU A 4 21.01 61.18 48.04
CA LEU A 4 20.84 59.84 47.68
C LEU A 4 20.09 59.74 46.31
N LYS A 5 20.76 59.26 45.24
CA LYS A 5 20.14 58.87 44.00
C LYS A 5 19.46 57.49 44.18
N ARG A 6 18.13 57.51 44.14
CA ARG A 6 17.33 56.29 44.06
C ARG A 6 17.48 55.69 42.64
N MET A 7 18.00 54.47 42.57
CA MET A 7 18.14 53.68 41.33
C MET A 7 16.90 52.80 41.19
N ASN A 8 16.02 53.17 40.26
CA ASN A 8 14.85 52.38 39.90
C ASN A 8 15.30 51.16 39.07
N TRP A 9 15.17 50.00 39.65
CA TRP A 9 15.30 48.74 38.92
C TRP A 9 13.94 48.43 38.30
N ALA A 10 13.80 48.67 36.99
CA ALA A 10 12.69 48.16 36.20
C ALA A 10 12.96 46.69 35.88
N LEU A 11 12.19 45.82 36.52
CA LEU A 11 12.18 44.39 36.23
C LEU A 11 11.41 44.17 34.93
N THR A 12 12.13 44.00 33.82
CA THR A 12 11.52 43.63 32.54
C THR A 12 11.27 42.12 32.54
N LEU A 13 10.01 41.72 32.75
CA LEU A 13 9.55 40.35 32.66
C LEU A 13 9.44 39.99 31.17
N LEU A 14 10.40 39.22 30.64
CA LEU A 14 10.37 38.67 29.28
C LEU A 14 9.46 37.45 29.27
N LEU A 15 8.21 37.63 28.83
CA LEU A 15 7.27 36.56 28.58
C LEU A 15 7.70 35.81 27.28
N ILE A 16 8.40 34.69 27.45
CA ILE A 16 8.68 33.77 26.35
C ILE A 16 7.39 32.99 26.05
N PHE A 17 6.65 33.43 25.04
CA PHE A 17 5.57 32.65 24.45
C PHE A 17 6.19 31.44 23.70
N GLY A 18 6.28 30.31 24.39
CA GLY A 18 6.63 29.05 23.79
C GLY A 18 5.48 28.60 22.90
N SER A 19 5.59 28.87 21.58
CA SER A 19 4.70 28.29 20.59
C SER A 19 5.03 26.80 20.49
N THR A 20 4.29 25.97 21.22
CA THR A 20 4.26 24.52 20.98
C THR A 20 3.63 24.28 19.63
N LEU A 21 4.45 24.03 18.61
CA LEU A 21 4.01 23.47 17.34
C LEU A 21 3.45 22.08 17.65
N LEU A 22 2.13 21.99 17.73
CA LEU A 22 1.42 20.70 17.63
C LEU A 22 1.68 20.16 16.22
N VAL A 23 2.72 19.35 16.08
CA VAL A 23 2.87 18.47 14.93
C VAL A 23 1.71 17.48 15.05
N SER A 24 0.61 17.79 14.37
CA SER A 24 -0.45 16.82 14.12
C SER A 24 0.19 15.72 13.31
N ALA A 25 0.48 14.59 13.94
CA ALA A 25 0.74 13.34 13.21
C ALA A 25 -0.55 13.05 12.42
N GLN A 26 -0.51 13.34 11.13
CA GLN A 26 -1.56 12.94 10.22
C GLN A 26 -1.44 11.41 10.18
N GLU A 27 -2.30 10.72 10.94
CA GLU A 27 -2.49 9.28 10.73
C GLU A 27 -2.85 9.11 9.26
N ASP A 28 -1.96 8.50 8.48
CA ASP A 28 -2.25 8.12 7.11
C ASP A 28 -3.49 7.23 7.14
N LYS A 29 -4.65 7.81 6.83
CA LYS A 29 -5.90 7.07 6.81
C LYS A 29 -5.72 5.93 5.82
N LYS A 30 -5.89 4.72 6.33
CA LYS A 30 -5.86 3.51 5.54
C LYS A 30 -6.86 3.63 4.40
N ILE A 31 -6.44 3.36 3.19
CA ILE A 31 -7.32 3.38 2.02
C ILE A 31 -8.01 2.02 1.85
N TYR A 32 -9.12 1.98 1.15
CA TYR A 32 -9.90 0.77 0.91
C TYR A 32 -9.08 -0.36 0.28
N ALA A 33 -8.11 -0.05 -0.59
CA ALA A 33 -7.21 -1.06 -1.16
C ALA A 33 -6.47 -1.85 -0.07
N GLN A 34 -5.96 -1.19 0.96
CA GLN A 34 -5.26 -1.86 2.05
C GLN A 34 -6.22 -2.70 2.92
N LYS A 35 -7.43 -2.20 3.18
CA LYS A 35 -8.47 -2.98 3.86
C LYS A 35 -8.83 -4.24 3.08
N LEU A 36 -9.08 -4.10 1.78
CA LEU A 36 -9.41 -5.23 0.91
C LEU A 36 -8.30 -6.29 0.93
N LEU A 37 -7.04 -5.85 0.85
CA LEU A 37 -5.88 -6.75 0.93
C LEU A 37 -5.83 -7.48 2.28
N ASP A 38 -5.99 -6.77 3.39
CA ASP A 38 -5.93 -7.35 4.73
C ASP A 38 -7.06 -8.35 4.98
N GLU A 39 -8.30 -8.03 4.54
CA GLU A 39 -9.44 -8.96 4.61
C GLU A 39 -9.20 -10.21 3.76
N THR A 40 -8.59 -10.03 2.58
CA THR A 40 -8.25 -11.14 1.69
C THR A 40 -7.23 -12.07 2.32
N LEU A 41 -6.16 -11.54 2.88
CA LEU A 41 -5.15 -12.32 3.62
C LEU A 41 -5.73 -12.98 4.88
N ALA A 42 -6.67 -12.30 5.57
CA ALA A 42 -7.35 -12.88 6.72
C ALA A 42 -8.17 -14.12 6.35
N LYS A 43 -8.75 -14.14 5.15
CA LYS A 43 -9.54 -15.26 4.61
C LYS A 43 -8.68 -16.38 4.02
N HIS A 44 -7.61 -16.02 3.31
CA HIS A 44 -6.76 -16.94 2.55
C HIS A 44 -5.39 -17.14 3.22
N LYS A 45 -5.35 -18.01 4.23
CA LYS A 45 -4.16 -18.21 5.09
C LYS A 45 -2.98 -18.89 4.41
N ASP A 46 -3.21 -19.47 3.25
CA ASP A 46 -2.21 -20.04 2.36
C ASP A 46 -1.43 -18.97 1.56
N VAL A 47 -1.98 -17.76 1.45
CA VAL A 47 -1.31 -16.61 0.84
C VAL A 47 -0.44 -15.93 1.90
N VAL A 48 0.87 -15.85 1.65
CA VAL A 48 1.84 -15.30 2.63
C VAL A 48 2.23 -13.86 2.34
N ILE A 49 2.25 -13.45 1.06
CA ILE A 49 2.51 -12.07 0.64
C ILE A 49 1.49 -11.69 -0.43
N MET A 50 1.06 -10.43 -0.37
CA MET A 50 0.22 -9.82 -1.41
C MET A 50 0.59 -8.36 -1.60
N ALA A 51 0.61 -7.91 -2.85
CA ALA A 51 0.79 -6.52 -3.22
C ALA A 51 -0.12 -6.13 -4.39
N MET A 52 -0.68 -4.93 -4.34
CA MET A 52 -1.52 -4.37 -5.40
C MET A 52 -0.78 -3.23 -6.09
N HIS A 53 -0.57 -3.37 -7.38
CA HIS A 53 0.12 -2.43 -8.28
C HIS A 53 -0.91 -1.71 -9.14
N VAL A 54 -1.12 -0.41 -8.89
CA VAL A 54 -2.17 0.38 -9.58
C VAL A 54 -1.61 1.75 -9.93
N THR A 55 -2.05 2.30 -11.06
CA THR A 55 -1.82 3.71 -11.40
C THR A 55 -2.89 4.56 -10.71
N PRO A 56 -2.55 5.39 -9.71
CA PRO A 56 -3.54 6.20 -9.01
C PRO A 56 -4.25 7.18 -9.97
N PRO A 57 -5.53 7.51 -9.73
CA PRO A 57 -6.23 8.49 -10.54
C PRO A 57 -5.46 9.81 -10.65
N GLY A 58 -5.31 10.32 -11.89
CA GLY A 58 -4.57 11.55 -12.19
C GLY A 58 -3.04 11.42 -12.11
N LYS A 59 -2.51 10.20 -11.93
CA LYS A 59 -1.07 9.91 -12.03
C LYS A 59 -0.76 9.11 -13.28
N THR A 60 0.52 9.05 -13.64
CA THR A 60 1.03 8.29 -14.79
C THR A 60 1.85 7.08 -14.37
N GLU A 61 2.33 7.06 -13.13
CA GLU A 61 3.16 5.97 -12.61
C GLU A 61 2.31 4.91 -11.93
N ASN A 62 2.57 3.65 -12.27
CA ASN A 62 2.04 2.50 -11.53
C ASN A 62 2.90 2.26 -10.29
N VAL A 63 2.25 2.11 -9.14
CA VAL A 63 2.91 1.95 -7.84
C VAL A 63 2.18 0.93 -6.97
N ILE A 64 2.88 0.39 -5.97
CA ILE A 64 2.24 -0.40 -4.92
C ILE A 64 1.36 0.52 -4.07
N ILE A 65 0.05 0.24 -4.04
CA ILE A 65 -0.95 1.00 -3.27
C ILE A 65 -1.38 0.28 -1.99
N ALA A 66 -1.23 -1.04 -1.94
CA ALA A 66 -1.52 -1.86 -0.77
C ALA A 66 -0.58 -3.08 -0.72
N SER A 67 -0.13 -3.45 0.48
CA SER A 67 0.77 -4.60 0.67
C SER A 67 0.86 -4.96 2.15
N ASN A 68 1.09 -6.26 2.46
CA ASN A 68 1.38 -6.72 3.81
C ASN A 68 2.88 -6.75 4.15
N ILE A 69 3.75 -6.37 3.21
CA ILE A 69 5.20 -6.28 3.42
C ILE A 69 5.73 -4.84 3.31
N GLY A 70 4.86 -3.84 3.35
CA GLY A 70 5.22 -2.44 3.11
C GLY A 70 5.46 -2.15 1.62
N ARG A 71 6.44 -1.31 1.30
CA ARG A 71 6.79 -0.88 -0.06
C ARG A 71 5.74 0.01 -0.74
N ILE A 72 4.80 0.58 0.00
CA ILE A 72 3.82 1.52 -0.55
C ILE A 72 4.53 2.65 -1.30
N GLY A 73 4.08 2.95 -2.51
CA GLY A 73 4.68 3.95 -3.39
C GLY A 73 5.87 3.45 -4.23
N LYS A 74 6.35 2.20 -4.02
CA LYS A 74 7.36 1.61 -4.92
C LYS A 74 6.78 1.49 -6.32
N LYS A 75 7.52 1.93 -7.33
CA LYS A 75 7.12 1.80 -8.73
C LYS A 75 7.07 0.34 -9.16
N ALA A 76 6.11 0.04 -10.01
CA ALA A 76 6.01 -1.23 -10.72
C ALA A 76 7.29 -1.50 -11.51
N ASP A 77 7.68 -2.74 -11.59
CA ASP A 77 8.78 -3.18 -12.45
C ASP A 77 8.28 -3.66 -13.82
N GLU A 78 9.20 -4.17 -14.64
CA GLU A 78 8.88 -4.59 -16.00
C GLU A 78 7.91 -5.76 -16.04
N ASP A 79 7.96 -6.65 -15.06
CA ASP A 79 7.07 -7.82 -14.98
C ASP A 79 5.65 -7.39 -14.63
N ASP A 80 5.48 -6.49 -13.64
CA ASP A 80 4.20 -5.88 -13.29
C ASP A 80 3.53 -5.22 -14.52
N ILE A 81 4.31 -4.40 -15.25
CA ILE A 81 3.80 -3.69 -16.42
C ILE A 81 3.43 -4.67 -17.54
N ARG A 82 4.26 -5.68 -17.78
CA ARG A 82 3.97 -6.72 -18.79
C ARG A 82 2.67 -7.47 -18.49
N VAL A 83 2.41 -7.80 -17.22
CA VAL A 83 1.14 -8.45 -16.81
C VAL A 83 -0.04 -7.53 -17.11
N ILE A 84 0.06 -6.23 -16.76
CA ILE A 84 -1.00 -5.25 -17.02
C ILE A 84 -1.30 -5.11 -18.52
N GLU A 85 -0.26 -5.00 -19.34
CA GLU A 85 -0.39 -4.76 -20.78
C GLU A 85 -0.84 -5.97 -21.57
N THR A 86 -0.35 -7.16 -21.19
CA THR A 86 -0.60 -8.38 -21.96
C THR A 86 -1.75 -9.21 -21.42
N GLY A 87 -2.14 -9.02 -20.16
CA GLY A 87 -3.10 -9.86 -19.46
C GLY A 87 -2.59 -11.26 -19.13
N LYS A 88 -1.33 -11.57 -19.44
CA LYS A 88 -0.74 -12.89 -19.18
C LYS A 88 -0.15 -12.92 -17.77
N PRO A 89 -0.41 -14.00 -17.01
CA PRO A 89 0.21 -14.18 -15.70
C PRO A 89 1.74 -14.20 -15.76
N ASN A 90 2.39 -13.66 -14.71
CA ASN A 90 3.79 -13.93 -14.41
C ASN A 90 3.88 -14.95 -13.27
N LEU A 91 4.70 -15.99 -13.46
CA LEU A 91 4.87 -17.09 -12.51
C LEU A 91 6.34 -17.20 -12.17
N GLU A 92 6.69 -16.99 -10.91
CA GLU A 92 8.10 -16.96 -10.51
C GLU A 92 8.33 -17.68 -9.18
N VAL A 93 9.36 -18.52 -9.14
CA VAL A 93 9.96 -19.00 -7.89
C VAL A 93 11.05 -18.01 -7.48
N ASN A 94 11.00 -17.52 -6.26
CA ASN A 94 11.98 -16.57 -5.78
C ASN A 94 13.41 -17.17 -5.74
N LYS A 95 14.43 -16.31 -5.65
CA LYS A 95 15.85 -16.74 -5.67
C LYS A 95 16.23 -17.73 -4.56
N LYS A 96 15.50 -17.74 -3.44
CA LYS A 96 15.72 -18.69 -2.34
C LYS A 96 15.07 -20.05 -2.58
N GLY A 97 14.12 -20.13 -3.52
CA GLY A 97 13.36 -21.34 -3.79
C GLY A 97 12.31 -21.68 -2.74
N ASP A 98 11.89 -20.73 -1.90
CA ASP A 98 10.95 -20.94 -0.82
C ASP A 98 9.59 -20.27 -1.02
N HIS A 99 9.47 -19.39 -2.01
CA HIS A 99 8.22 -18.70 -2.36
C HIS A 99 7.91 -18.83 -3.84
N PHE A 100 6.63 -18.94 -4.16
CA PHE A 100 6.10 -18.93 -5.52
C PHE A 100 5.14 -17.75 -5.67
N GLU A 101 5.46 -16.84 -6.56
CA GLU A 101 4.64 -15.69 -6.91
C GLU A 101 3.82 -15.97 -8.14
N VAL A 102 2.54 -15.63 -8.06
CA VAL A 102 1.60 -15.56 -9.17
C VAL A 102 1.15 -14.13 -9.28
N GLU A 103 1.60 -13.46 -10.33
CA GLU A 103 1.18 -12.10 -10.62
C GLU A 103 0.11 -12.10 -11.69
N LEU A 104 -1.01 -11.45 -11.43
CA LEU A 104 -2.21 -11.44 -12.27
C LEU A 104 -2.68 -10.01 -12.52
N VAL A 105 -3.39 -9.78 -13.63
CA VAL A 105 -4.14 -8.52 -13.78
C VAL A 105 -5.14 -8.36 -12.64
N LEU A 106 -5.15 -7.18 -12.04
CA LEU A 106 -6.20 -6.75 -11.14
C LEU A 106 -7.33 -6.10 -11.95
N GLN A 107 -8.56 -6.51 -11.73
CA GLN A 107 -9.72 -6.04 -12.46
C GLN A 107 -10.78 -5.46 -11.53
N ASP A 108 -11.56 -4.50 -12.01
CA ASP A 108 -12.80 -4.08 -11.37
C ASP A 108 -13.97 -5.04 -11.68
N GLN A 109 -15.13 -4.79 -11.07
CA GLN A 109 -16.34 -5.62 -11.27
C GLN A 109 -16.79 -5.72 -12.73
N SER A 110 -16.48 -4.73 -13.57
CA SER A 110 -16.80 -4.74 -15.00
C SER A 110 -15.85 -5.63 -15.81
N GLY A 111 -14.76 -6.11 -15.20
CA GLY A 111 -13.70 -6.86 -15.85
C GLY A 111 -12.63 -5.97 -16.50
N LYS A 112 -12.69 -4.66 -16.27
CA LYS A 112 -11.66 -3.73 -16.76
C LYS A 112 -10.38 -3.92 -15.95
N THR A 113 -9.24 -4.09 -16.64
CA THR A 113 -7.92 -4.10 -15.99
C THR A 113 -7.63 -2.72 -15.39
N ILE A 114 -7.32 -2.71 -14.10
CA ILE A 114 -7.02 -1.51 -13.31
C ILE A 114 -5.63 -1.54 -12.67
N GLY A 115 -4.89 -2.63 -12.84
CA GLY A 115 -3.54 -2.82 -12.32
C GLY A 115 -3.12 -4.27 -12.35
N ALA A 116 -2.19 -4.64 -11.48
CA ALA A 116 -1.77 -6.01 -11.21
C ALA A 116 -1.86 -6.33 -9.72
N VAL A 117 -1.90 -7.61 -9.39
CA VAL A 117 -1.80 -8.12 -8.03
C VAL A 117 -0.83 -9.30 -7.99
N GLY A 118 0.22 -9.17 -7.18
CA GLY A 118 1.14 -10.24 -6.85
C GLY A 118 0.60 -11.02 -5.65
N ILE A 119 0.50 -12.35 -5.77
CA ILE A 119 -0.02 -13.27 -4.76
C ILE A 119 1.03 -14.36 -4.56
N VAL A 120 1.58 -14.45 -3.35
CA VAL A 120 2.72 -15.32 -3.05
C VAL A 120 2.32 -16.41 -2.08
N PHE A 121 2.74 -17.63 -2.39
CA PHE A 121 2.58 -18.83 -1.59
C PHE A 121 3.94 -19.36 -1.12
N MET A 122 3.95 -20.16 -0.05
CA MET A 122 5.10 -21.01 0.22
C MET A 122 5.27 -22.00 -0.92
N TYR A 123 6.47 -22.04 -1.49
CA TYR A 123 6.71 -22.87 -2.68
C TYR A 123 6.73 -24.35 -2.35
N GLU A 124 6.00 -25.13 -3.14
CA GLU A 124 6.05 -26.58 -3.15
C GLU A 124 6.17 -27.05 -4.60
N LYS A 125 7.29 -27.67 -4.92
CA LYS A 125 7.60 -28.12 -6.29
C LYS A 125 6.52 -29.05 -6.83
N GLY A 126 6.05 -28.75 -8.06
CA GLY A 126 5.01 -29.52 -8.74
C GLY A 126 3.60 -29.03 -8.47
N LYS A 127 3.41 -27.99 -7.62
CA LYS A 127 2.12 -27.38 -7.33
C LYS A 127 1.91 -26.03 -8.03
N GLU A 128 2.75 -25.66 -8.97
CA GLU A 128 2.70 -24.35 -9.64
C GLU A 128 1.32 -24.08 -10.29
N ALA A 129 0.74 -25.07 -10.95
CA ALA A 129 -0.58 -24.96 -11.57
C ALA A 129 -1.72 -24.84 -10.51
N GLU A 130 -1.57 -25.50 -9.37
CA GLU A 130 -2.51 -25.40 -8.25
C GLU A 130 -2.45 -23.98 -7.65
N PHE A 131 -1.25 -23.44 -7.40
CA PHE A 131 -1.05 -22.09 -6.91
C PHE A 131 -1.59 -21.05 -7.88
N GLN A 132 -1.35 -21.20 -9.19
CA GLN A 132 -1.92 -20.30 -10.18
C GLN A 132 -3.44 -20.27 -10.10
N LYS A 133 -4.10 -21.43 -10.13
CA LYS A 133 -5.55 -21.54 -10.01
C LYS A 133 -6.06 -20.92 -8.70
N ARG A 134 -5.32 -21.12 -7.63
CA ARG A 134 -5.64 -20.55 -6.32
C ARG A 134 -5.55 -19.02 -6.32
N ALA A 135 -4.50 -18.46 -6.91
CA ALA A 135 -4.33 -17.02 -7.07
C ALA A 135 -5.44 -16.40 -7.93
N GLU A 136 -5.85 -17.07 -9.01
CA GLU A 136 -6.98 -16.63 -9.84
C GLU A 136 -8.28 -16.56 -9.05
N GLN A 137 -8.57 -17.51 -8.17
CA GLN A 137 -9.74 -17.48 -7.28
C GLN A 137 -9.68 -16.29 -6.32
N VAL A 138 -8.52 -16.05 -5.69
CA VAL A 138 -8.31 -14.92 -4.79
C VAL A 138 -8.51 -13.59 -5.53
N ARG A 139 -7.90 -13.43 -6.71
CA ARG A 139 -8.07 -12.25 -7.56
C ARG A 139 -9.53 -12.02 -7.94
N ASP A 140 -10.26 -13.08 -8.31
CA ASP A 140 -11.67 -12.97 -8.70
C ASP A 140 -12.57 -12.55 -7.53
N GLU A 141 -12.28 -12.98 -6.31
CA GLU A 141 -12.95 -12.50 -5.12
C GLU A 141 -12.66 -11.01 -4.86
N MET A 142 -11.41 -10.56 -5.04
CA MET A 142 -11.05 -9.15 -4.94
C MET A 142 -11.77 -8.31 -6.00
N ARG A 143 -11.87 -8.80 -7.23
CA ARG A 143 -12.62 -8.15 -8.31
C ARG A 143 -14.07 -7.87 -7.93
N GLN A 144 -14.75 -8.83 -7.30
CA GLN A 144 -16.15 -8.67 -6.88
C GLN A 144 -16.33 -7.58 -5.82
N LYS A 145 -15.27 -7.25 -5.07
CA LYS A 145 -15.27 -6.20 -4.05
C LYS A 145 -14.71 -4.86 -4.55
N THR A 146 -14.33 -4.77 -5.81
CA THR A 146 -13.73 -3.58 -6.42
C THR A 146 -14.65 -2.99 -7.50
N PRO A 147 -15.65 -2.16 -7.15
CA PRO A 147 -16.58 -1.59 -8.13
C PRO A 147 -15.88 -0.77 -9.20
N THR A 148 -14.90 0.02 -8.81
CA THR A 148 -14.11 0.88 -9.70
C THR A 148 -12.70 1.07 -9.13
N ILE A 149 -11.76 1.52 -9.98
CA ILE A 149 -10.43 1.93 -9.52
C ILE A 149 -10.50 3.03 -8.44
N ALA A 150 -11.42 3.98 -8.55
CA ALA A 150 -11.58 5.07 -7.59
C ALA A 150 -11.87 4.55 -6.18
N LYS A 151 -12.66 3.47 -6.06
CA LYS A 151 -12.98 2.84 -4.76
C LYS A 151 -11.73 2.44 -3.99
N LEU A 152 -10.68 1.99 -4.66
CA LEU A 152 -9.43 1.56 -4.02
C LEU A 152 -8.75 2.67 -3.21
N PHE A 153 -8.98 3.94 -3.59
CA PHE A 153 -8.35 5.12 -2.98
C PHE A 153 -9.26 5.84 -1.97
N GLU A 154 -10.48 5.38 -1.76
CA GLU A 154 -11.35 5.94 -0.73
C GLU A 154 -10.78 5.64 0.66
N PRO A 155 -10.93 6.55 1.63
CA PRO A 155 -10.60 6.28 3.04
C PRO A 155 -11.43 5.09 3.56
N ASP A 156 -10.79 4.23 4.37
CA ASP A 156 -11.44 3.13 5.08
C ASP A 156 -12.18 3.62 6.31
#